data_be5b098200c10ea89275f45893765b4c
#
_entry.id   be5b098200c10ea89275f45893765b4c
#
_cell.length_a   1.000
_cell.length_b   1.000
_cell.length_c   1.000
_cell.angle_alpha   90.00
_cell.angle_beta   90.00
_cell.angle_gamma   90.00
#
_symmetry.space_group_name_H-M   'P 1'
#
loop_
_entity.id
_entity.type
_entity.pdbx_description
1 polymer ?
#
loop_
_entity_poly.entity_id
_entity_poly.type
_entity_poly.pdbx_seq_one_letter_code
_entity_poly.pdbx_strand_id
1 'polypeptide(L)'
;MIATMTPLSIEIRPRGDDRYKSISTLYWKDLPCFAIITGKNGAGKSQLLEVMASHLAGAPLPGYHNRQPPLDVTISGTRYEPDEIGYLPSGGRFSGGTPSSIANLRNLRQQTLQQARQGIAVHDITTAIKTRKIHKRFGGKNVHQMSERELSDILHDDFEFAIDDIDVTAGITHVFVAYRLKALEAIELGHPGIDRGGTPLGPAPWQIVNESLATAGFPYEVISPQQSTLLEDYTLRLKDRVNGAEIAAIDLSSGEKVLLQLVLWLFIARKDGLFPKLLLLDEPDAHLHPSMTTQFLDVISEVLVNRYGVRVIMTTHSPSTVALAPEGSVFQMERGVAEIAPVSVRADIISVLTAGLVTVSRATKFCVVEDQDDIEFYETVRDILMDHGPSRDPKALRPSPSLAFIAASIGEKATKVAGGCTVVPKLVAKFDTDALAATIFGIIDRDASNVSSGRIHVIGRYSFENYLLDPLVLFALLLEENQAPPVPGVNISAGNEHLLRFESETGLQAIVDVVSAKMTAINSSLQVVPTTVVRYTQGQNVQVPGWVINHRGHDLLPIAQQAFGGPKIVNPPRLIKAVRRCRLIPEELASLLATIQSRT
;
A
#
# COMPACT_ATOMS: atom_id res chain seq x y z
N MET A 1 -18.65 -0.66 -25.97
CA MET A 1 -19.75 -1.45 -25.39
C MET A 1 -19.10 -2.59 -24.64
N ILE A 2 -19.04 -2.51 -23.31
CA ILE A 2 -18.59 -3.62 -22.47
C ILE A 2 -19.65 -4.70 -22.62
N ALA A 3 -19.26 -5.86 -23.18
CA ALA A 3 -20.14 -7.02 -23.18
C ALA A 3 -20.48 -7.29 -21.71
N THR A 4 -21.76 -7.23 -21.37
CA THR A 4 -22.26 -7.58 -20.03
C THR A 4 -21.89 -9.04 -19.77
N MET A 5 -20.79 -9.26 -19.04
CA MET A 5 -20.41 -10.61 -18.62
C MET A 5 -21.50 -11.17 -17.73
N THR A 6 -21.91 -12.40 -17.98
CA THR A 6 -22.84 -13.11 -17.10
C THR A 6 -22.27 -13.20 -15.69
N PRO A 7 -23.02 -12.91 -14.64
CA PRO A 7 -22.56 -13.08 -13.27
C PRO A 7 -22.01 -14.48 -13.03
N LEU A 8 -20.97 -14.57 -12.21
CA LEU A 8 -20.40 -15.83 -11.77
C LEU A 8 -20.88 -16.12 -10.36
N SER A 9 -21.26 -17.35 -10.06
CA SER A 9 -21.59 -17.77 -8.69
C SER A 9 -20.90 -19.09 -8.37
N ILE A 10 -20.47 -19.22 -7.12
CA ILE A 10 -19.67 -20.33 -6.63
C ILE A 10 -20.35 -20.95 -5.42
N GLU A 11 -20.48 -22.26 -5.46
CA GLU A 11 -20.94 -23.05 -4.35
C GLU A 11 -19.95 -24.18 -4.09
N ILE A 12 -19.52 -24.32 -2.84
CA ILE A 12 -18.63 -25.38 -2.37
C ILE A 12 -19.30 -26.10 -1.21
N ARG A 13 -19.38 -27.43 -1.31
CA ARG A 13 -19.93 -28.28 -0.25
C ARG A 13 -18.94 -29.40 0.08
N PRO A 14 -18.70 -29.69 1.37
CA PRO A 14 -17.96 -30.87 1.77
C PRO A 14 -18.68 -32.16 1.37
N ARG A 15 -17.92 -33.22 1.05
CA ARG A 15 -18.44 -34.56 0.88
C ARG A 15 -18.42 -35.30 2.22
N GLY A 16 -19.57 -35.46 2.86
CA GLY A 16 -19.67 -36.03 4.19
C GLY A 16 -19.02 -35.12 5.23
N ASP A 17 -18.22 -35.70 6.13
CA ASP A 17 -17.51 -34.98 7.19
C ASP A 17 -16.13 -34.47 6.78
N ASP A 18 -15.73 -34.72 5.53
CA ASP A 18 -14.44 -34.30 4.98
C ASP A 18 -14.38 -32.78 4.82
N ARG A 19 -13.19 -32.24 5.00
CA ARG A 19 -12.90 -30.80 4.80
C ARG A 19 -11.61 -30.64 4.01
N TYR A 20 -11.54 -29.60 3.22
CA TYR A 20 -10.30 -29.21 2.60
C TYR A 20 -9.68 -28.04 3.37
N LYS A 21 -8.70 -28.34 4.22
CA LYS A 21 -8.05 -27.35 5.08
C LYS A 21 -9.09 -26.59 5.94
N SER A 22 -9.25 -25.26 5.75
CA SER A 22 -10.26 -24.45 6.45
C SER A 22 -11.57 -24.27 5.66
N ILE A 23 -11.65 -24.78 4.43
CA ILE A 23 -12.85 -24.66 3.60
C ILE A 23 -13.91 -25.63 4.09
N SER A 24 -15.08 -25.09 4.42
CA SER A 24 -16.33 -25.79 4.71
C SER A 24 -17.37 -25.45 3.62
N THR A 25 -18.64 -25.53 3.93
CA THR A 25 -19.69 -25.02 3.03
C THR A 25 -19.51 -23.54 2.75
N LEU A 26 -19.56 -23.14 1.47
CA LEU A 26 -19.33 -21.77 1.06
C LEU A 26 -20.22 -21.40 -0.14
N TYR A 27 -20.79 -20.20 -0.08
CA TYR A 27 -21.61 -19.62 -1.16
C TYR A 27 -21.12 -18.23 -1.49
N TRP A 28 -20.91 -17.99 -2.78
CA TRP A 28 -20.57 -16.65 -3.27
C TRP A 28 -21.35 -16.38 -4.55
N LYS A 29 -22.28 -15.46 -4.49
CA LYS A 29 -23.21 -15.17 -5.59
C LYS A 29 -22.86 -13.87 -6.30
N ASP A 30 -23.20 -13.81 -7.58
CA ASP A 30 -23.18 -12.60 -8.41
C ASP A 30 -21.83 -11.85 -8.40
N LEU A 31 -20.73 -12.60 -8.57
CA LEU A 31 -19.39 -12.03 -8.56
C LEU A 31 -19.22 -11.01 -9.69
N PRO A 32 -18.74 -9.79 -9.39
CA PRO A 32 -18.43 -8.79 -10.40
C PRO A 32 -17.23 -9.20 -11.26
N CYS A 33 -16.94 -8.41 -12.30
CA CYS A 33 -15.75 -8.62 -13.13
C CYS A 33 -14.44 -8.41 -12.39
N PHE A 34 -14.46 -7.57 -11.36
CA PHE A 34 -13.34 -7.41 -10.42
C PHE A 34 -13.81 -7.67 -8.99
N ALA A 35 -13.26 -8.67 -8.34
CA ALA A 35 -13.59 -9.06 -6.97
C ALA A 35 -12.33 -9.21 -6.12
N ILE A 36 -12.33 -8.59 -4.94
CA ILE A 36 -11.24 -8.63 -3.96
C ILE A 36 -11.78 -9.29 -2.69
N ILE A 37 -11.21 -10.45 -2.34
CA ILE A 37 -11.57 -11.19 -1.14
C ILE A 37 -10.65 -10.77 0.00
N THR A 38 -11.22 -10.33 1.09
CA THR A 38 -10.47 -9.95 2.29
C THR A 38 -11.01 -10.66 3.53
N GLY A 39 -10.30 -10.59 4.64
CA GLY A 39 -10.66 -11.20 5.92
C GLY A 39 -9.43 -11.63 6.71
N LYS A 40 -9.64 -12.06 7.97
CA LYS A 40 -8.57 -12.49 8.88
C LYS A 40 -7.69 -13.59 8.29
N ASN A 41 -6.44 -13.66 8.77
CA ASN A 41 -5.56 -14.78 8.43
C ASN A 41 -6.19 -16.11 8.86
N GLY A 42 -6.09 -17.13 8.01
CA GLY A 42 -6.70 -18.43 8.25
C GLY A 42 -8.20 -18.51 7.93
N ALA A 43 -8.82 -17.47 7.35
CA ALA A 43 -10.22 -17.53 6.89
C ALA A 43 -10.43 -18.49 5.70
N GLY A 44 -9.36 -18.82 4.94
CA GLY A 44 -9.45 -19.75 3.81
C GLY A 44 -9.36 -19.09 2.42
N LYS A 45 -9.00 -17.81 2.34
CA LYS A 45 -8.95 -17.04 1.08
C LYS A 45 -8.11 -17.71 -0.02
N SER A 46 -6.84 -18.01 0.27
CA SER A 46 -5.93 -18.69 -0.67
C SER A 46 -6.44 -20.08 -1.04
N GLN A 47 -7.04 -20.78 -0.08
CA GLN A 47 -7.61 -22.11 -0.30
C GLN A 47 -8.83 -22.08 -1.20
N LEU A 48 -9.64 -21.01 -1.13
CA LEU A 48 -10.75 -20.80 -2.04
C LEU A 48 -10.26 -20.64 -3.48
N LEU A 49 -9.25 -19.78 -3.72
CA LEU A 49 -8.66 -19.62 -5.06
C LEU A 49 -8.04 -20.93 -5.58
N GLU A 50 -7.36 -21.67 -4.70
CA GLU A 50 -6.78 -22.98 -5.00
C GLU A 50 -7.86 -23.99 -5.43
N VAL A 51 -8.98 -24.06 -4.70
CA VAL A 51 -10.13 -24.91 -5.03
C VAL A 51 -10.76 -24.52 -6.36
N MET A 52 -10.97 -23.22 -6.58
CA MET A 52 -11.51 -22.70 -7.84
C MET A 52 -10.60 -23.03 -9.03
N ALA A 53 -9.31 -22.73 -8.90
CA ALA A 53 -8.32 -22.97 -9.96
C ALA A 53 -8.20 -24.48 -10.27
N SER A 54 -8.14 -25.32 -9.24
CA SER A 54 -8.11 -26.78 -9.39
C SER A 54 -9.34 -27.32 -10.13
N HIS A 55 -10.53 -26.90 -9.69
CA HIS A 55 -11.79 -27.33 -10.32
C HIS A 55 -11.87 -26.89 -11.79
N LEU A 56 -11.58 -25.63 -12.07
CA LEU A 56 -11.67 -25.07 -13.42
C LEU A 56 -10.59 -25.60 -14.36
N ALA A 57 -9.37 -25.86 -13.87
CA ALA A 57 -8.29 -26.44 -14.65
C ALA A 57 -8.42 -27.96 -14.84
N GLY A 58 -9.32 -28.62 -14.12
CA GLY A 58 -9.41 -30.08 -14.08
C GLY A 58 -8.18 -30.73 -13.44
N ALA A 59 -7.53 -30.03 -12.50
CA ALA A 59 -6.36 -30.49 -11.76
C ALA A 59 -6.72 -31.11 -10.42
N PRO A 60 -5.92 -32.03 -9.87
CA PRO A 60 -6.12 -32.50 -8.51
C PRO A 60 -5.89 -31.37 -7.49
N LEU A 61 -6.65 -31.37 -6.42
CA LEU A 61 -6.36 -30.50 -5.29
C LEU A 61 -5.01 -30.86 -4.65
N PRO A 62 -4.20 -29.91 -4.24
CA PRO A 62 -2.94 -30.14 -3.56
C PRO A 62 -3.11 -31.11 -2.35
N GLY A 63 -2.32 -32.19 -2.36
CA GLY A 63 -2.43 -33.28 -1.38
C GLY A 63 -3.45 -34.39 -1.73
N TYR A 64 -4.20 -34.27 -2.84
CA TYR A 64 -5.23 -35.24 -3.26
C TYR A 64 -4.97 -35.84 -4.66
N HIS A 65 -3.70 -36.00 -5.05
CA HIS A 65 -3.31 -36.43 -6.41
C HIS A 65 -3.94 -37.73 -6.89
N ASN A 66 -4.29 -38.67 -5.99
CA ASN A 66 -4.86 -39.99 -6.32
C ASN A 66 -6.15 -40.28 -5.55
N ARG A 67 -6.83 -39.28 -5.00
CA ARG A 67 -8.06 -39.43 -4.22
C ARG A 67 -9.15 -38.54 -4.77
N GLN A 68 -10.39 -38.91 -4.54
CA GLN A 68 -11.50 -38.02 -4.83
C GLN A 68 -11.38 -36.76 -3.96
N PRO A 69 -11.59 -35.56 -4.54
CA PRO A 69 -11.55 -34.34 -3.76
C PRO A 69 -12.64 -34.37 -2.67
N PRO A 70 -12.34 -33.86 -1.46
CA PRO A 70 -13.27 -33.87 -0.34
C PRO A 70 -14.41 -32.86 -0.49
N LEU A 71 -14.48 -32.18 -1.63
CA LEU A 71 -15.42 -31.09 -1.90
C LEU A 71 -16.17 -31.31 -3.20
N ASP A 72 -17.47 -30.98 -3.18
CA ASP A 72 -18.27 -30.74 -4.37
C ASP A 72 -18.22 -29.24 -4.68
N VAL A 73 -17.77 -28.89 -5.88
CA VAL A 73 -17.64 -27.52 -6.35
C VAL A 73 -18.57 -27.29 -7.54
N THR A 74 -19.43 -26.31 -7.43
CA THR A 74 -20.32 -25.88 -8.52
C THR A 74 -20.03 -24.42 -8.85
N ILE A 75 -19.63 -24.17 -10.09
CA ILE A 75 -19.45 -22.81 -10.62
C ILE A 75 -20.49 -22.62 -11.72
N SER A 76 -21.33 -21.61 -11.55
CA SER A 76 -22.43 -21.29 -12.46
C SER A 76 -22.30 -19.88 -13.03
N GLY A 77 -22.87 -19.65 -14.20
CA GLY A 77 -22.77 -18.41 -14.96
C GLY A 77 -21.79 -18.53 -16.12
N THR A 78 -20.80 -17.66 -16.21
CA THR A 78 -19.79 -17.69 -17.27
C THR A 78 -18.98 -18.98 -17.20
N ARG A 79 -18.93 -19.74 -18.31
CA ARG A 79 -18.10 -20.93 -18.44
C ARG A 79 -16.70 -20.55 -18.91
N TYR A 80 -15.69 -21.13 -18.29
CA TYR A 80 -14.30 -20.97 -18.67
C TYR A 80 -13.70 -22.32 -19.06
N GLU A 81 -12.96 -22.33 -20.17
CA GLU A 81 -12.15 -23.49 -20.51
C GLU A 81 -10.83 -23.46 -19.71
N PRO A 82 -10.22 -24.62 -19.42
CA PRO A 82 -9.00 -24.68 -18.59
C PRO A 82 -7.83 -23.82 -19.07
N ASP A 83 -7.71 -23.61 -20.38
CA ASP A 83 -6.68 -22.74 -20.98
C ASP A 83 -7.01 -21.24 -20.94
N GLU A 84 -8.22 -20.89 -20.52
CA GLU A 84 -8.67 -19.50 -20.34
C GLU A 84 -8.47 -19.00 -18.90
N ILE A 85 -7.84 -19.82 -18.06
CA ILE A 85 -7.63 -19.52 -16.64
C ILE A 85 -6.17 -19.19 -16.40
N GLY A 86 -5.94 -18.12 -15.66
CA GLY A 86 -4.64 -17.82 -15.06
C GLY A 86 -4.73 -17.93 -13.54
N TYR A 87 -3.76 -18.57 -12.93
CA TYR A 87 -3.66 -18.68 -11.49
C TYR A 87 -2.26 -18.31 -11.02
N LEU A 88 -2.17 -17.27 -10.19
CA LEU A 88 -0.94 -16.82 -9.54
C LEU A 88 -1.07 -17.08 -8.04
N PRO A 89 -0.40 -18.10 -7.50
CA PRO A 89 -0.41 -18.38 -6.06
C PRO A 89 0.38 -17.34 -5.28
N SER A 90 0.11 -17.22 -3.97
CA SER A 90 0.90 -16.37 -3.07
C SER A 90 2.36 -16.79 -3.07
N GLY A 91 3.26 -15.81 -3.09
CA GLY A 91 4.71 -16.06 -3.19
C GLY A 91 5.19 -16.41 -4.60
N GLY A 92 4.50 -15.93 -5.63
CA GLY A 92 4.90 -16.04 -7.03
C GLY A 92 6.39 -15.73 -7.23
N ARG A 93 7.08 -16.55 -8.03
CA ARG A 93 8.53 -16.42 -8.24
C ARG A 93 8.82 -15.27 -9.19
N PHE A 94 9.83 -14.48 -8.85
CA PHE A 94 10.41 -13.46 -9.72
C PHE A 94 11.91 -13.72 -9.85
N SER A 95 12.32 -14.34 -10.97
CA SER A 95 13.74 -14.65 -11.22
C SER A 95 14.52 -13.47 -11.80
N GLY A 96 13.83 -12.41 -12.20
CA GLY A 96 14.46 -11.28 -12.91
C GLY A 96 14.79 -11.56 -14.37
N GLY A 97 14.33 -12.69 -14.89
CA GLY A 97 14.60 -13.18 -16.24
C GLY A 97 15.78 -14.15 -16.30
N THR A 98 15.53 -15.32 -16.88
CA THR A 98 16.58 -16.30 -17.13
C THR A 98 17.45 -15.85 -18.30
N PRO A 99 18.80 -15.90 -18.21
CA PRO A 99 19.65 -15.60 -19.36
C PRO A 99 19.28 -16.47 -20.57
N SER A 100 19.14 -15.86 -21.74
CA SER A 100 18.76 -16.55 -22.96
C SER A 100 19.84 -16.49 -24.00
N SER A 101 20.18 -17.69 -24.54
CA SER A 101 21.08 -17.89 -25.66
C SER A 101 20.43 -18.76 -26.73
N ILE A 102 21.05 -18.83 -27.90
CA ILE A 102 20.61 -19.74 -28.97
C ILE A 102 20.61 -21.20 -28.49
N ALA A 103 21.60 -21.60 -27.66
CA ALA A 103 21.66 -22.92 -27.09
C ALA A 103 20.49 -23.22 -26.15
N ASN A 104 20.16 -22.26 -25.30
CA ASN A 104 19.01 -22.37 -24.39
C ASN A 104 17.69 -22.46 -25.14
N LEU A 105 17.50 -21.69 -26.21
CA LEU A 105 16.32 -21.79 -27.07
C LEU A 105 16.19 -23.16 -27.72
N ARG A 106 17.29 -23.73 -28.24
CA ARG A 106 17.28 -25.08 -28.81
C ARG A 106 16.87 -26.15 -27.80
N ASN A 107 17.45 -26.11 -26.61
CA ASN A 107 17.12 -27.04 -25.52
C ASN A 107 15.66 -26.93 -25.11
N LEU A 108 15.15 -25.70 -24.96
CA LEU A 108 13.78 -25.41 -24.61
C LEU A 108 12.79 -25.95 -25.64
N ARG A 109 13.09 -25.76 -26.94
CA ARG A 109 12.30 -26.31 -28.03
C ARG A 109 12.25 -27.85 -27.96
N GLN A 110 13.41 -28.52 -27.78
CA GLN A 110 13.45 -29.96 -27.64
C GLN A 110 12.63 -30.45 -26.45
N GLN A 111 12.74 -29.83 -25.31
CA GLN A 111 11.94 -30.17 -24.12
C GLN A 111 10.44 -30.00 -24.38
N THR A 112 10.03 -28.90 -25.03
CA THR A 112 8.61 -28.65 -25.35
C THR A 112 8.05 -29.69 -26.31
N LEU A 113 8.81 -30.05 -27.34
CA LEU A 113 8.43 -31.12 -28.27
C LEU A 113 8.32 -32.48 -27.57
N GLN A 114 9.27 -32.81 -26.70
CA GLN A 114 9.24 -34.02 -25.90
C GLN A 114 8.03 -34.05 -24.95
N GLN A 115 7.75 -32.96 -24.26
CA GLN A 115 6.58 -32.84 -23.40
C GLN A 115 5.26 -32.96 -24.17
N ALA A 116 5.18 -32.39 -25.37
CA ALA A 116 4.02 -32.54 -26.24
C ALA A 116 3.78 -34.01 -26.65
N ARG A 117 4.86 -34.77 -26.94
CA ARG A 117 4.77 -36.19 -27.31
C ARG A 117 4.46 -37.13 -26.14
N GLN A 118 5.12 -36.93 -25.01
CA GLN A 118 4.99 -37.83 -23.85
C GLN A 118 3.75 -37.56 -23.01
N GLY A 119 3.11 -36.41 -23.20
CA GLY A 119 2.15 -35.85 -22.28
C GLY A 119 2.84 -35.29 -21.05
N ILE A 120 2.28 -34.26 -20.48
CA ILE A 120 2.73 -33.67 -19.20
C ILE A 120 1.90 -34.34 -18.12
N ALA A 121 2.55 -34.99 -17.17
CA ALA A 121 1.84 -35.51 -16.00
C ALA A 121 1.24 -34.33 -15.21
N VAL A 122 -0.08 -34.32 -15.05
CA VAL A 122 -0.79 -33.25 -14.32
C VAL A 122 -0.64 -33.51 -12.83
N HIS A 123 0.31 -32.82 -12.22
CA HIS A 123 0.56 -32.90 -10.78
C HIS A 123 0.00 -31.70 -10.01
N ASP A 124 -0.21 -30.57 -10.69
CA ASP A 124 -0.68 -29.34 -10.11
C ASP A 124 -1.52 -28.51 -11.11
N ILE A 125 -2.06 -27.41 -10.64
CA ILE A 125 -2.93 -26.50 -11.39
C ILE A 125 -2.19 -25.92 -12.60
N THR A 126 -0.96 -25.45 -12.41
CA THR A 126 -0.15 -24.80 -13.45
C THR A 126 0.15 -25.79 -14.59
N THR A 127 0.56 -27.00 -14.23
CA THR A 127 0.81 -28.08 -15.20
C THR A 127 -0.44 -28.46 -15.98
N ALA A 128 -1.62 -28.47 -15.33
CA ALA A 128 -2.90 -28.74 -15.99
C ALA A 128 -3.24 -27.66 -17.04
N ILE A 129 -3.14 -26.37 -16.66
CA ILE A 129 -3.37 -25.24 -17.56
C ILE A 129 -2.42 -25.30 -18.76
N LYS A 130 -1.11 -25.49 -18.51
CA LYS A 130 -0.08 -25.59 -19.55
C LYS A 130 -0.36 -26.74 -20.53
N THR A 131 -0.72 -27.92 -20.01
CA THR A 131 -1.06 -29.07 -20.81
C THR A 131 -2.24 -28.78 -21.76
N ARG A 132 -3.27 -28.11 -21.27
CA ARG A 132 -4.44 -27.72 -22.07
C ARG A 132 -4.09 -26.71 -23.15
N LYS A 133 -3.29 -25.69 -22.83
CA LYS A 133 -2.79 -24.72 -23.82
C LYS A 133 -2.04 -25.44 -24.97
N ILE A 134 -1.15 -26.38 -24.66
CA ILE A 134 -0.44 -27.18 -25.65
C ILE A 134 -1.41 -28.00 -26.50
N HIS A 135 -2.33 -28.76 -25.90
CA HIS A 135 -3.29 -29.59 -26.62
C HIS A 135 -4.19 -28.77 -27.56
N LYS A 136 -4.62 -27.58 -27.15
CA LYS A 136 -5.44 -26.69 -27.98
C LYS A 136 -4.71 -26.24 -29.25
N ARG A 137 -3.39 -26.02 -29.18
CA ARG A 137 -2.58 -25.68 -30.36
C ARG A 137 -2.55 -26.79 -31.37
N PHE A 138 -2.65 -28.05 -30.95
CA PHE A 138 -2.70 -29.19 -31.90
C PHE A 138 -4.06 -29.44 -32.52
N GLY A 139 -5.11 -28.67 -32.16
CA GLY A 139 -6.44 -28.73 -32.76
C GLY A 139 -7.07 -30.13 -32.72
N GLY A 140 -6.81 -30.91 -31.67
CA GLY A 140 -7.30 -32.28 -31.50
C GLY A 140 -6.55 -33.33 -32.33
N LYS A 141 -5.46 -32.98 -33.02
CA LYS A 141 -4.62 -33.95 -33.75
C LYS A 141 -3.87 -34.86 -32.77
N ASN A 142 -3.67 -36.11 -33.16
CA ASN A 142 -2.91 -37.06 -32.34
C ASN A 142 -1.41 -36.75 -32.40
N VAL A 143 -0.91 -36.12 -31.35
CA VAL A 143 0.49 -35.67 -31.23
C VAL A 143 1.49 -36.80 -31.38
N HIS A 144 1.12 -38.02 -30.96
CA HIS A 144 1.99 -39.21 -31.09
C HIS A 144 2.24 -39.65 -32.54
N GLN A 145 1.37 -39.27 -33.46
CA GLN A 145 1.46 -39.63 -34.88
C GLN A 145 2.12 -38.55 -35.74
N MET A 146 2.41 -37.38 -35.16
CA MET A 146 2.97 -36.23 -35.87
C MET A 146 4.50 -36.35 -35.99
N SER A 147 5.03 -35.98 -37.16
CA SER A 147 6.46 -35.83 -37.37
C SER A 147 7.02 -34.66 -36.55
N GLU A 148 8.32 -34.65 -36.30
CA GLU A 148 8.98 -33.52 -35.63
C GLU A 148 8.79 -32.19 -36.38
N ARG A 149 8.73 -32.27 -37.71
CA ARG A 149 8.51 -31.08 -38.54
C ARG A 149 7.10 -30.50 -38.32
N GLU A 150 6.07 -31.34 -38.38
CA GLU A 150 4.67 -30.93 -38.15
C GLU A 150 4.49 -30.37 -36.73
N LEU A 151 5.10 -30.98 -35.72
CA LEU A 151 5.09 -30.48 -34.35
C LEU A 151 5.77 -29.12 -34.24
N SER A 152 6.92 -28.98 -34.92
CA SER A 152 7.69 -27.76 -34.96
C SER A 152 6.96 -26.60 -35.66
N ASP A 153 6.24 -26.92 -36.76
CA ASP A 153 5.46 -25.92 -37.51
C ASP A 153 4.24 -25.43 -36.72
N ILE A 154 3.65 -26.28 -35.88
CA ILE A 154 2.50 -25.95 -35.02
C ILE A 154 2.95 -25.20 -33.75
N LEU A 155 4.03 -25.63 -33.11
CA LEU A 155 4.67 -24.97 -31.99
C LEU A 155 5.59 -23.89 -32.54
N HIS A 156 5.09 -22.70 -32.73
CA HIS A 156 5.87 -21.55 -33.21
C HIS A 156 7.16 -21.37 -32.41
N ASP A 157 8.21 -20.87 -33.09
CA ASP A 157 9.53 -20.64 -32.48
C ASP A 157 9.52 -19.53 -31.40
N ASP A 158 8.37 -19.01 -31.03
CA ASP A 158 8.21 -17.93 -30.03
C ASP A 158 8.35 -18.42 -28.60
N PHE A 159 8.36 -19.72 -28.38
CA PHE A 159 8.54 -20.39 -27.08
C PHE A 159 7.57 -19.93 -25.97
N GLU A 160 6.38 -19.46 -26.35
CA GLU A 160 5.36 -19.00 -25.42
C GLU A 160 4.92 -20.06 -24.39
N PHE A 161 5.00 -21.33 -24.79
CA PHE A 161 4.70 -22.46 -23.90
C PHE A 161 5.75 -22.69 -22.81
N ALA A 162 6.92 -22.08 -22.97
CA ALA A 162 8.00 -22.17 -22.00
C ALA A 162 7.90 -21.12 -20.92
N ILE A 163 6.99 -20.16 -21.09
CA ILE A 163 6.75 -19.15 -20.08
C ILE A 163 6.03 -19.81 -18.92
N ASP A 164 6.65 -19.74 -17.76
CA ASP A 164 6.06 -20.19 -16.51
C ASP A 164 5.00 -19.16 -16.09
N ASP A 165 3.76 -19.59 -15.92
CA ASP A 165 2.68 -18.71 -15.46
C ASP A 165 2.93 -18.21 -14.02
N ILE A 166 3.79 -18.90 -13.26
CA ILE A 166 4.19 -18.49 -11.90
C ILE A 166 5.34 -17.48 -11.94
N ASP A 167 6.28 -17.64 -12.88
CA ASP A 167 7.39 -16.71 -13.10
C ASP A 167 7.46 -16.28 -14.55
N VAL A 168 6.67 -15.29 -14.89
CA VAL A 168 6.57 -14.74 -16.24
C VAL A 168 7.90 -14.15 -16.71
N THR A 169 8.75 -13.71 -15.78
CA THR A 169 10.05 -13.12 -16.12
C THR A 169 11.06 -14.17 -16.58
N ALA A 170 10.90 -15.42 -16.17
CA ALA A 170 11.82 -16.49 -16.55
C ALA A 170 11.82 -16.78 -18.06
N GLY A 171 10.67 -16.67 -18.71
CA GLY A 171 10.51 -17.00 -20.13
C GLY A 171 10.63 -15.81 -21.09
N ILE A 172 10.45 -14.58 -20.61
CA ILE A 172 10.36 -13.40 -21.50
C ILE A 172 11.65 -13.13 -22.30
N THR A 173 12.81 -13.43 -21.74
CA THR A 173 14.11 -13.31 -22.42
C THR A 173 14.19 -14.25 -23.62
N HIS A 174 13.62 -15.44 -23.52
CA HIS A 174 13.57 -16.42 -24.63
C HIS A 174 12.68 -15.88 -25.76
N VAL A 175 11.54 -15.30 -25.45
CA VAL A 175 10.64 -14.69 -26.45
C VAL A 175 11.33 -13.54 -27.19
N PHE A 176 12.08 -12.71 -26.48
CA PHE A 176 12.81 -11.59 -27.09
C PHE A 176 13.91 -12.06 -28.02
N VAL A 177 14.72 -13.03 -27.60
CA VAL A 177 15.79 -13.59 -28.44
C VAL A 177 15.24 -14.38 -29.63
N ALA A 178 14.17 -15.14 -29.44
CA ALA A 178 13.51 -15.88 -30.54
C ALA A 178 12.97 -14.92 -31.60
N TYR A 179 12.31 -13.83 -31.22
CA TYR A 179 11.86 -12.82 -32.17
C TYR A 179 13.03 -12.19 -32.94
N ARG A 180 14.13 -11.85 -32.24
CA ARG A 180 15.33 -11.30 -32.88
C ARG A 180 15.90 -12.25 -33.93
N LEU A 181 15.96 -13.56 -33.63
CA LEU A 181 16.42 -14.56 -34.58
C LEU A 181 15.51 -14.66 -35.80
N LYS A 182 14.20 -14.68 -35.64
CA LYS A 182 13.22 -14.65 -36.74
C LYS A 182 13.39 -13.42 -37.62
N ALA A 183 13.58 -12.24 -36.99
CA ALA A 183 13.78 -11.00 -37.74
C ALA A 183 15.05 -10.99 -38.56
N LEU A 184 16.14 -11.57 -38.03
CA LEU A 184 17.41 -11.75 -38.78
C LEU A 184 17.26 -12.75 -39.91
N GLU A 185 16.59 -13.87 -39.68
CA GLU A 185 16.31 -14.89 -40.71
C GLU A 185 15.45 -14.31 -41.84
N ALA A 186 14.45 -13.50 -41.53
CA ALA A 186 13.62 -12.81 -42.52
C ALA A 186 14.46 -11.90 -43.44
N ILE A 187 15.44 -11.20 -42.86
CA ILE A 187 16.39 -10.36 -43.62
C ILE A 187 17.26 -11.23 -44.54
N GLU A 188 17.79 -12.33 -44.01
CA GLU A 188 18.65 -13.28 -44.78
C GLU A 188 17.91 -13.90 -45.96
N LEU A 189 16.63 -14.20 -45.79
CA LEU A 189 15.75 -14.73 -46.84
C LEU A 189 15.29 -13.66 -47.85
N GLY A 190 15.67 -12.40 -47.68
CA GLY A 190 15.29 -11.30 -48.53
C GLY A 190 13.87 -10.78 -48.37
N HIS A 191 13.19 -11.18 -47.29
CA HIS A 191 11.80 -10.76 -46.95
C HIS A 191 11.74 -10.13 -45.57
N PRO A 192 12.34 -8.96 -45.34
CA PRO A 192 12.32 -8.30 -44.03
C PRO A 192 10.92 -8.12 -43.51
N GLY A 193 10.68 -8.58 -42.27
CA GLY A 193 9.38 -8.45 -41.60
C GLY A 193 8.37 -9.55 -41.88
N ILE A 194 8.79 -10.62 -42.65
CA ILE A 194 7.94 -11.78 -42.96
C ILE A 194 8.70 -13.04 -42.54
N ASP A 195 8.07 -13.93 -41.79
CA ASP A 195 8.69 -15.23 -41.39
C ASP A 195 8.78 -16.21 -42.54
N ARG A 196 9.43 -17.38 -42.30
CA ARG A 196 9.53 -18.47 -43.31
C ARG A 196 8.18 -18.97 -43.80
N GLY A 197 7.13 -18.83 -43.01
CA GLY A 197 5.76 -19.23 -43.36
C GLY A 197 5.00 -18.19 -44.15
N GLY A 198 5.58 -17.04 -44.45
CA GLY A 198 4.93 -15.95 -45.14
C GLY A 198 4.06 -15.04 -44.22
N THR A 199 4.21 -15.20 -42.91
CA THR A 199 3.41 -14.44 -41.90
C THR A 199 4.18 -13.17 -41.50
N PRO A 200 3.53 -11.99 -41.42
CA PRO A 200 4.15 -10.79 -40.88
C PRO A 200 4.59 -10.97 -39.41
N LEU A 201 5.82 -10.59 -39.10
CA LEU A 201 6.40 -10.73 -37.75
C LEU A 201 5.70 -9.82 -36.70
N GLY A 202 5.02 -8.77 -37.15
CA GLY A 202 4.41 -7.81 -36.26
C GLY A 202 5.45 -6.94 -35.48
N PRO A 203 4.97 -6.14 -34.53
CA PRO A 203 5.87 -5.31 -33.71
C PRO A 203 6.72 -6.17 -32.77
N ALA A 204 7.92 -5.67 -32.47
CA ALA A 204 8.83 -6.41 -31.60
C ALA A 204 8.26 -6.53 -30.16
N PRO A 205 8.43 -7.68 -29.50
CA PRO A 205 7.88 -7.94 -28.16
C PRO A 205 8.26 -6.89 -27.12
N TRP A 206 9.50 -6.43 -27.11
CA TRP A 206 9.95 -5.38 -26.19
C TRP A 206 9.30 -4.02 -26.44
N GLN A 207 8.87 -3.71 -27.68
CA GLN A 207 8.11 -2.47 -27.97
C GLN A 207 6.73 -2.53 -27.32
N ILE A 208 6.03 -3.67 -27.47
CA ILE A 208 4.71 -3.87 -26.86
C ILE A 208 4.78 -3.83 -25.33
N VAL A 209 5.83 -4.47 -24.75
CA VAL A 209 6.08 -4.41 -23.31
C VAL A 209 6.30 -2.97 -22.86
N ASN A 210 7.15 -2.21 -23.59
CA ASN A 210 7.45 -0.82 -23.23
C ASN A 210 6.25 0.13 -23.37
N GLU A 211 5.37 -0.08 -24.35
CA GLU A 211 4.10 0.62 -24.45
C GLU A 211 3.19 0.31 -23.26
N SER A 212 3.13 -0.96 -22.87
CA SER A 212 2.32 -1.41 -21.72
C SER A 212 2.87 -0.86 -20.39
N LEU A 213 4.18 -0.86 -20.21
CA LEU A 213 4.86 -0.26 -19.05
C LEU A 213 4.61 1.26 -18.98
N ALA A 214 4.67 1.96 -20.11
CA ALA A 214 4.38 3.38 -20.18
C ALA A 214 2.91 3.69 -19.82
N THR A 215 1.99 2.89 -20.32
CA THR A 215 0.55 3.01 -20.02
C THR A 215 0.26 2.76 -18.53
N ALA A 216 1.00 1.83 -17.91
CA ALA A 216 0.93 1.55 -16.48
C ALA A 216 1.63 2.61 -15.61
N GLY A 217 2.24 3.65 -16.20
CA GLY A 217 3.00 4.67 -15.45
C GLY A 217 4.29 4.14 -14.83
N PHE A 218 4.83 3.02 -15.34
CA PHE A 218 6.05 2.42 -14.82
C PHE A 218 7.29 3.24 -15.23
N PRO A 219 8.21 3.57 -14.30
CA PRO A 219 9.30 4.51 -14.57
C PRO A 219 10.42 3.93 -15.45
N TYR A 220 10.38 2.65 -15.75
CA TYR A 220 11.42 1.97 -16.51
C TYR A 220 10.92 1.49 -17.88
N GLU A 221 11.86 1.23 -18.79
CA GLU A 221 11.65 0.55 -20.05
C GLU A 221 12.58 -0.66 -20.18
N VAL A 222 12.12 -1.70 -20.86
CA VAL A 222 12.91 -2.91 -21.11
C VAL A 222 13.92 -2.61 -22.23
N ILE A 223 15.18 -3.00 -22.01
CA ILE A 223 16.26 -2.85 -22.99
C ILE A 223 16.13 -3.95 -24.04
N SER A 224 16.15 -3.57 -25.30
CA SER A 224 16.09 -4.48 -26.45
C SER A 224 17.29 -5.42 -26.51
N PRO A 225 17.11 -6.72 -26.85
CA PRO A 225 18.23 -7.63 -27.10
C PRO A 225 19.07 -7.22 -28.33
N GLN A 226 18.62 -6.30 -29.15
CA GLN A 226 19.38 -5.79 -30.30
C GLN A 226 20.65 -5.03 -29.91
N GLN A 227 20.74 -4.57 -28.66
CA GLN A 227 21.92 -3.89 -28.12
C GLN A 227 23.06 -4.85 -27.73
N SER A 228 22.76 -6.15 -27.63
CA SER A 228 23.74 -7.21 -27.31
C SER A 228 24.22 -7.91 -28.58
N THR A 229 25.40 -8.54 -28.53
CA THR A 229 25.84 -9.42 -29.61
C THR A 229 25.01 -10.72 -29.62
N LEU A 230 24.99 -11.47 -30.75
CA LEU A 230 24.30 -12.75 -30.83
C LEU A 230 25.00 -13.86 -30.02
N LEU A 231 26.27 -13.65 -29.68
CA LEU A 231 27.08 -14.62 -28.93
C LEU A 231 26.95 -14.46 -27.42
N GLU A 232 26.40 -13.34 -26.97
CA GLU A 232 26.19 -13.06 -25.55
C GLU A 232 24.79 -13.50 -25.11
N ASP A 233 24.70 -14.01 -23.91
CA ASP A 233 23.42 -14.30 -23.29
C ASP A 233 22.68 -12.99 -23.00
N TYR A 234 21.45 -12.91 -23.43
CA TYR A 234 20.58 -11.78 -23.11
C TYR A 234 19.93 -12.00 -21.75
N THR A 235 20.05 -11.02 -20.87
CA THR A 235 19.35 -10.93 -19.58
C THR A 235 18.37 -9.76 -19.58
N LEU A 236 17.27 -9.87 -18.85
CA LEU A 236 16.29 -8.81 -18.73
C LEU A 236 16.87 -7.63 -17.95
N ARG A 237 17.10 -6.52 -18.65
CA ARG A 237 17.59 -5.27 -18.10
C ARG A 237 16.59 -4.16 -18.38
N LEU A 238 16.53 -3.22 -17.48
CA LEU A 238 15.62 -2.08 -17.52
C LEU A 238 16.43 -0.80 -17.53
N LYS A 239 15.89 0.21 -18.18
CA LYS A 239 16.44 1.56 -18.24
C LYS A 239 15.47 2.53 -17.61
N ASP A 240 15.93 3.31 -16.65
CA ASP A 240 15.15 4.39 -16.03
C ASP A 240 14.88 5.48 -17.07
N ARG A 241 13.61 5.83 -17.25
CA ARG A 241 13.16 6.83 -18.24
C ARG A 241 13.57 8.25 -17.87
N VAL A 242 13.86 8.53 -16.59
CA VAL A 242 14.19 9.88 -16.09
C VAL A 242 15.69 10.14 -16.17
N ASN A 243 16.50 9.22 -15.62
CA ASN A 243 17.95 9.44 -15.49
C ASN A 243 18.78 8.58 -16.44
N GLY A 244 18.16 7.65 -17.19
CA GLY A 244 18.82 6.78 -18.14
C GLY A 244 19.67 5.67 -17.54
N ALA A 245 19.64 5.48 -16.21
CA ALA A 245 20.39 4.43 -15.53
C ALA A 245 19.84 3.05 -15.89
N GLU A 246 20.75 2.10 -16.10
CA GLU A 246 20.39 0.71 -16.35
C GLU A 246 20.43 -0.09 -15.05
N ILE A 247 19.40 -0.88 -14.83
CA ILE A 247 19.28 -1.78 -13.68
C ILE A 247 18.91 -3.19 -14.13
N ALA A 248 19.33 -4.20 -13.38
CA ALA A 248 18.84 -5.55 -13.58
C ALA A 248 17.42 -5.68 -13.03
N ALA A 249 16.56 -6.48 -13.70
CA ALA A 249 15.18 -6.66 -13.24
C ALA A 249 15.10 -7.24 -11.81
N ILE A 250 16.13 -8.02 -11.40
CA ILE A 250 16.21 -8.58 -10.04
C ILE A 250 16.40 -7.50 -8.96
N ASP A 251 16.95 -6.34 -9.31
CA ASP A 251 17.23 -5.24 -8.37
C ASP A 251 16.03 -4.31 -8.15
N LEU A 252 14.94 -4.51 -8.88
CA LEU A 252 13.68 -3.82 -8.64
C LEU A 252 13.18 -4.04 -7.20
N SER A 253 12.50 -3.05 -6.65
CA SER A 253 11.74 -3.22 -5.41
C SER A 253 10.66 -4.29 -5.56
N SER A 254 10.20 -4.87 -4.45
CA SER A 254 9.17 -5.92 -4.48
C SER A 254 7.90 -5.48 -5.21
N GLY A 255 7.47 -4.22 -5.01
CA GLY A 255 6.30 -3.68 -5.68
C GLY A 255 6.50 -3.49 -7.18
N GLU A 256 7.66 -2.98 -7.60
CA GLU A 256 8.00 -2.84 -9.03
C GLU A 256 8.06 -4.21 -9.73
N LYS A 257 8.53 -5.25 -9.03
CA LYS A 257 8.53 -6.63 -9.53
C LYS A 257 7.11 -7.12 -9.84
N VAL A 258 6.17 -6.87 -8.93
CA VAL A 258 4.75 -7.26 -9.11
C VAL A 258 4.14 -6.54 -10.31
N LEU A 259 4.36 -5.23 -10.44
CA LEU A 259 3.87 -4.46 -11.59
C LEU A 259 4.50 -4.93 -12.91
N LEU A 260 5.80 -5.15 -12.93
CA LEU A 260 6.49 -5.68 -14.12
C LEU A 260 5.92 -7.07 -14.50
N GLN A 261 5.77 -7.96 -13.53
CA GLN A 261 5.21 -9.30 -13.75
C GLN A 261 3.78 -9.21 -14.33
N LEU A 262 2.95 -8.32 -13.82
CA LEU A 262 1.60 -8.11 -14.35
C LEU A 262 1.62 -7.61 -15.80
N VAL A 263 2.51 -6.66 -16.13
CA VAL A 263 2.65 -6.13 -17.49
C VAL A 263 3.20 -7.18 -18.46
N LEU A 264 4.18 -7.98 -18.04
CA LEU A 264 4.69 -9.09 -18.84
C LEU A 264 3.61 -10.14 -19.08
N TRP A 265 2.79 -10.39 -18.08
CA TRP A 265 1.64 -11.27 -18.18
C TRP A 265 0.61 -10.76 -19.20
N LEU A 266 0.34 -9.45 -19.19
CA LEU A 266 -0.49 -8.77 -20.19
C LEU A 266 0.08 -8.89 -21.60
N PHE A 267 1.40 -8.82 -21.74
CA PHE A 267 2.07 -8.98 -23.04
C PHE A 267 1.84 -10.38 -23.62
N ILE A 268 2.08 -11.43 -22.83
CA ILE A 268 1.90 -12.82 -23.24
C ILE A 268 0.46 -13.06 -23.66
N ALA A 269 -0.45 -12.54 -22.89
CA ALA A 269 -1.86 -12.62 -23.12
C ALA A 269 -2.33 -11.98 -24.44
N ARG A 270 -1.69 -10.90 -24.89
CA ARG A 270 -2.08 -10.14 -26.09
C ARG A 270 -1.73 -10.84 -27.39
N LYS A 271 -0.65 -11.62 -27.40
CA LYS A 271 -0.03 -12.10 -28.65
C LYS A 271 -0.83 -13.19 -29.37
N ASP A 272 -1.50 -14.09 -28.66
CA ASP A 272 -2.05 -15.32 -29.24
C ASP A 272 -3.57 -15.50 -29.12
N GLY A 273 -4.29 -14.54 -28.57
CA GLY A 273 -5.72 -14.72 -28.24
C GLY A 273 -5.95 -15.79 -27.16
N LEU A 274 -4.88 -16.29 -26.54
CA LEU A 274 -4.90 -17.19 -25.39
C LEU A 274 -4.94 -16.43 -24.07
N PHE A 275 -5.55 -15.24 -24.10
CA PHE A 275 -5.71 -14.41 -22.94
C PHE A 275 -6.56 -15.15 -21.90
N PRO A 276 -6.13 -15.26 -20.65
CA PRO A 276 -7.01 -15.78 -19.63
C PRO A 276 -8.24 -14.85 -19.53
N LYS A 277 -9.40 -15.45 -19.62
CA LYS A 277 -10.66 -14.76 -19.38
C LYS A 277 -10.97 -14.63 -17.88
N LEU A 278 -10.35 -15.50 -17.08
CA LEU A 278 -10.42 -15.49 -15.62
C LEU A 278 -9.01 -15.50 -15.04
N LEU A 279 -8.72 -14.53 -14.17
CA LEU A 279 -7.46 -14.39 -13.47
C LEU A 279 -7.67 -14.52 -11.98
N LEU A 280 -7.01 -15.48 -11.35
CA LEU A 280 -7.04 -15.74 -9.93
C LEU A 280 -5.68 -15.36 -9.33
N LEU A 281 -5.65 -14.33 -8.46
CA LEU A 281 -4.43 -13.77 -7.86
C LEU A 281 -4.47 -13.93 -6.34
N ASP A 282 -3.52 -14.67 -5.79
CA ASP A 282 -3.45 -14.87 -4.34
C ASP A 282 -2.42 -13.93 -3.71
N GLU A 283 -2.90 -12.95 -2.96
CA GLU A 283 -2.13 -11.92 -2.26
C GLU A 283 -1.07 -11.21 -3.14
N PRO A 284 -1.42 -10.75 -4.35
CA PRO A 284 -0.45 -10.14 -5.26
C PRO A 284 0.10 -8.81 -4.74
N ASP A 285 -0.57 -8.20 -3.78
CA ASP A 285 -0.29 -6.89 -3.20
C ASP A 285 0.46 -6.95 -1.85
N ALA A 286 0.87 -8.14 -1.40
CA ALA A 286 1.48 -8.36 -0.08
C ALA A 286 2.70 -7.47 0.23
N HIS A 287 3.40 -6.98 -0.81
CA HIS A 287 4.61 -6.17 -0.69
C HIS A 287 4.51 -4.81 -1.37
N LEU A 288 3.29 -4.38 -1.73
CA LEU A 288 3.09 -3.08 -2.38
C LEU A 288 3.05 -1.95 -1.35
N HIS A 289 3.80 -0.89 -1.63
CA HIS A 289 3.61 0.38 -0.94
C HIS A 289 2.26 0.98 -1.32
N PRO A 290 1.54 1.70 -0.43
CA PRO A 290 0.22 2.28 -0.74
C PRO A 290 0.17 3.10 -2.03
N SER A 291 1.22 3.85 -2.36
CA SER A 291 1.29 4.60 -3.63
C SER A 291 1.31 3.70 -4.87
N MET A 292 1.90 2.52 -4.77
CA MET A 292 1.93 1.52 -5.86
C MET A 292 0.65 0.69 -5.91
N THR A 293 -0.04 0.54 -4.77
CA THR A 293 -1.33 -0.14 -4.71
C THR A 293 -2.36 0.52 -5.62
N THR A 294 -2.40 1.86 -5.67
CA THR A 294 -3.29 2.58 -6.59
C THR A 294 -2.98 2.23 -8.05
N GLN A 295 -1.71 2.33 -8.47
CA GLN A 295 -1.31 1.98 -9.83
C GLN A 295 -1.63 0.52 -10.18
N PHE A 296 -1.40 -0.39 -9.25
CA PHE A 296 -1.72 -1.81 -9.41
C PHE A 296 -3.23 -2.03 -9.62
N LEU A 297 -4.07 -1.43 -8.79
CA LEU A 297 -5.53 -1.51 -8.91
C LEU A 297 -6.04 -0.85 -10.20
N ASP A 298 -5.44 0.26 -10.62
CA ASP A 298 -5.77 0.93 -11.88
C ASP A 298 -5.44 0.05 -13.09
N VAL A 299 -4.28 -0.61 -13.10
CA VAL A 299 -3.92 -1.55 -14.18
C VAL A 299 -4.90 -2.73 -14.22
N ILE A 300 -5.29 -3.28 -13.09
CA ILE A 300 -6.30 -4.35 -13.06
C ILE A 300 -7.64 -3.84 -13.57
N SER A 301 -8.14 -2.73 -13.03
CA SER A 301 -9.48 -2.23 -13.35
C SER A 301 -9.58 -1.74 -14.80
N GLU A 302 -8.67 -0.83 -15.19
CA GLU A 302 -8.79 -0.13 -16.47
C GLU A 302 -8.25 -0.97 -17.63
N VAL A 303 -7.18 -1.72 -17.40
CA VAL A 303 -6.54 -2.48 -18.47
C VAL A 303 -7.12 -3.89 -18.56
N LEU A 304 -7.04 -4.68 -17.48
CA LEU A 304 -7.49 -6.08 -17.53
C LEU A 304 -9.01 -6.18 -17.65
N VAL A 305 -9.73 -5.54 -16.75
CA VAL A 305 -11.19 -5.69 -16.66
C VAL A 305 -11.88 -4.87 -17.75
N ASN A 306 -11.67 -3.55 -17.78
CA ASN A 306 -12.43 -2.67 -18.67
C ASN A 306 -12.01 -2.80 -20.14
N ARG A 307 -10.70 -2.85 -20.43
CA ARG A 307 -10.21 -2.88 -21.81
C ARG A 307 -10.18 -4.27 -22.42
N TYR A 308 -9.74 -5.29 -21.66
CA TYR A 308 -9.57 -6.65 -22.16
C TYR A 308 -10.71 -7.61 -21.76
N GLY A 309 -11.63 -7.20 -20.89
CA GLY A 309 -12.78 -8.01 -20.48
C GLY A 309 -12.38 -9.24 -19.64
N VAL A 310 -11.28 -9.17 -18.90
CA VAL A 310 -10.82 -10.25 -18.00
C VAL A 310 -11.56 -10.15 -16.69
N ARG A 311 -12.10 -11.25 -16.21
CA ARG A 311 -12.57 -11.30 -14.82
C ARG A 311 -11.38 -11.54 -13.90
N VAL A 312 -11.22 -10.69 -12.90
CA VAL A 312 -10.14 -10.80 -11.92
C VAL A 312 -10.71 -11.04 -10.53
N ILE A 313 -10.24 -12.10 -9.89
CA ILE A 313 -10.54 -12.40 -8.49
C ILE A 313 -9.21 -12.44 -7.75
N MET A 314 -9.04 -11.57 -6.76
CA MET A 314 -7.83 -11.54 -5.96
C MET A 314 -8.12 -11.63 -4.48
N THR A 315 -7.17 -12.17 -3.73
CA THR A 315 -7.19 -12.11 -2.27
C THR A 315 -6.27 -11.04 -1.77
N THR A 316 -6.57 -10.47 -0.62
CA THR A 316 -5.70 -9.52 0.07
C THR A 316 -5.88 -9.57 1.59
N HIS A 317 -4.82 -9.23 2.30
CA HIS A 317 -4.85 -8.89 3.72
C HIS A 317 -4.37 -7.44 3.95
N SER A 318 -4.11 -6.68 2.88
CA SER A 318 -3.64 -5.30 2.93
C SER A 318 -4.77 -4.31 3.19
N PRO A 319 -4.72 -3.53 4.28
CA PRO A 319 -5.69 -2.49 4.55
C PRO A 319 -5.71 -1.40 3.47
N SER A 320 -4.55 -1.07 2.88
CA SER A 320 -4.43 -0.08 1.81
C SER A 320 -5.15 -0.52 0.54
N THR A 321 -5.05 -1.79 0.19
CA THR A 321 -5.77 -2.35 -0.97
C THR A 321 -7.28 -2.28 -0.76
N VAL A 322 -7.77 -2.64 0.43
CA VAL A 322 -9.19 -2.52 0.77
C VAL A 322 -9.68 -1.07 0.71
N ALA A 323 -8.87 -0.13 1.22
CA ALA A 323 -9.23 1.29 1.21
C ALA A 323 -9.30 1.89 -0.21
N LEU A 324 -8.35 1.50 -1.09
CA LEU A 324 -8.18 2.04 -2.43
C LEU A 324 -8.95 1.27 -3.52
N ALA A 325 -9.53 0.12 -3.19
CA ALA A 325 -10.26 -0.72 -4.14
C ALA A 325 -11.46 0.01 -4.76
N PRO A 326 -11.85 -0.30 -6.02
CA PRO A 326 -13.08 0.23 -6.61
C PRO A 326 -14.33 -0.08 -5.77
N GLU A 327 -15.36 0.75 -5.87
CA GLU A 327 -16.61 0.55 -5.13
C GLU A 327 -17.30 -0.76 -5.58
N GLY A 328 -17.86 -1.50 -4.60
CA GLY A 328 -18.54 -2.77 -4.87
C GLY A 328 -17.61 -3.95 -5.20
N SER A 329 -16.27 -3.78 -5.22
CA SER A 329 -15.34 -4.85 -5.56
C SER A 329 -14.88 -5.67 -4.34
N VAL A 330 -15.07 -5.22 -3.12
CA VAL A 330 -14.52 -5.85 -1.91
C VAL A 330 -15.54 -6.77 -1.25
N PHE A 331 -15.12 -7.99 -0.94
CA PHE A 331 -15.90 -9.04 -0.30
C PHE A 331 -15.19 -9.58 0.94
N GLN A 332 -15.96 -9.87 1.97
CA GLN A 332 -15.44 -10.42 3.22
C GLN A 332 -15.65 -11.92 3.30
N MET A 333 -14.58 -12.63 3.65
CA MET A 333 -14.61 -14.06 3.97
C MET A 333 -14.24 -14.25 5.44
N GLU A 334 -15.13 -14.92 6.19
CA GLU A 334 -14.92 -15.23 7.59
C GLU A 334 -14.90 -16.75 7.83
N ARG A 335 -14.06 -17.17 8.78
CA ARG A 335 -13.96 -18.59 9.14
C ARG A 335 -15.26 -19.09 9.76
N GLY A 336 -15.82 -20.14 9.18
CA GLY A 336 -17.08 -20.75 9.68
C GLY A 336 -18.35 -20.05 9.22
N VAL A 337 -18.24 -18.96 8.47
CA VAL A 337 -19.38 -18.31 7.79
C VAL A 337 -19.46 -18.83 6.37
N ALA A 338 -20.62 -19.33 5.99
CA ALA A 338 -20.80 -19.96 4.67
C ALA A 338 -20.89 -18.93 3.53
N GLU A 339 -21.35 -17.72 3.79
CA GLU A 339 -21.56 -16.70 2.78
C GLU A 339 -20.38 -15.73 2.68
N ILE A 340 -19.88 -15.52 1.47
CA ILE A 340 -18.96 -14.42 1.17
C ILE A 340 -19.81 -13.22 0.81
N ALA A 341 -19.80 -12.22 1.70
CA ALA A 341 -20.65 -11.05 1.60
C ALA A 341 -19.90 -9.81 1.06
N PRO A 342 -20.56 -8.93 0.29
CA PRO A 342 -19.98 -7.65 -0.10
C PRO A 342 -19.73 -6.79 1.15
N VAL A 343 -18.61 -6.08 1.15
CA VAL A 343 -18.24 -5.16 2.24
C VAL A 343 -19.00 -3.85 2.08
N SER A 344 -19.95 -3.60 2.98
CA SER A 344 -20.73 -2.35 2.99
C SER A 344 -19.97 -1.20 3.66
N VAL A 345 -19.10 -1.48 4.63
CA VAL A 345 -18.31 -0.50 5.39
C VAL A 345 -16.85 -0.92 5.40
N ARG A 346 -16.03 -0.30 4.56
CA ARG A 346 -14.58 -0.61 4.46
C ARG A 346 -13.82 -0.37 5.76
N ALA A 347 -14.25 0.63 6.52
CA ALA A 347 -13.67 0.98 7.80
C ALA A 347 -13.66 -0.19 8.80
N ASP A 348 -14.74 -0.98 8.84
CA ASP A 348 -14.84 -2.12 9.74
C ASP A 348 -13.83 -3.22 9.35
N ILE A 349 -13.66 -3.46 8.05
CA ILE A 349 -12.68 -4.42 7.55
C ILE A 349 -11.25 -3.96 7.80
N ILE A 350 -10.94 -2.69 7.59
CA ILE A 350 -9.61 -2.13 7.87
C ILE A 350 -9.28 -2.30 9.36
N SER A 351 -10.24 -2.05 10.25
CA SER A 351 -10.09 -2.30 11.69
C SER A 351 -9.81 -3.78 11.99
N VAL A 352 -10.53 -4.69 11.34
CA VAL A 352 -10.31 -6.14 11.48
C VAL A 352 -8.93 -6.57 11.00
N LEU A 353 -8.47 -6.05 9.85
CA LEU A 353 -7.17 -6.38 9.26
C LEU A 353 -5.99 -5.83 10.08
N THR A 354 -6.18 -4.69 10.73
CA THR A 354 -5.16 -4.06 11.59
C THR A 354 -5.23 -4.53 13.04
N ALA A 355 -6.03 -5.56 13.35
CA ALA A 355 -6.24 -6.07 14.70
C ALA A 355 -6.66 -4.98 15.71
N GLY A 356 -7.41 -3.99 15.24
CA GLY A 356 -7.87 -2.86 16.07
C GLY A 356 -6.84 -1.75 16.31
N LEU A 357 -5.62 -1.87 15.75
CA LEU A 357 -4.60 -0.81 15.81
C LEU A 357 -5.05 0.45 15.05
N VAL A 358 -5.83 0.28 13.99
CA VAL A 358 -6.48 1.37 13.26
C VAL A 358 -7.98 1.14 13.33
N THR A 359 -8.64 1.84 14.24
CA THR A 359 -10.11 1.85 14.31
C THR A 359 -10.60 2.91 13.32
N VAL A 360 -10.78 2.54 12.07
CA VAL A 360 -11.46 3.38 11.07
C VAL A 360 -12.95 3.18 11.27
N SER A 361 -13.50 3.77 12.32
CA SER A 361 -14.96 3.87 12.44
C SER A 361 -15.45 5.00 11.50
N ARG A 362 -16.70 4.98 11.08
CA ARG A 362 -17.36 6.16 10.45
C ARG A 362 -17.24 7.42 11.32
N ALA A 363 -16.84 7.24 12.57
CA ALA A 363 -16.63 8.24 13.57
C ALA A 363 -15.14 8.58 13.80
N THR A 364 -14.17 8.16 12.98
CA THR A 364 -12.78 8.61 13.09
C THR A 364 -12.56 9.83 12.19
N LYS A 365 -12.05 10.90 12.78
CA LYS A 365 -11.59 12.08 12.06
C LYS A 365 -10.08 11.98 11.91
N PHE A 366 -9.58 12.07 10.68
CA PHE A 366 -8.16 12.03 10.37
C PHE A 366 -7.62 13.45 10.30
N CYS A 367 -6.60 13.73 11.10
CA CYS A 367 -5.89 15.00 11.08
C CYS A 367 -4.54 14.81 10.40
N VAL A 368 -4.38 15.37 9.22
CA VAL A 368 -3.10 15.38 8.51
C VAL A 368 -2.25 16.49 9.13
N VAL A 369 -1.06 16.13 9.62
CA VAL A 369 -0.07 17.00 10.25
C VAL A 369 1.21 17.03 9.41
N GLU A 370 2.16 17.93 9.71
CA GLU A 370 3.31 18.15 8.82
C GLU A 370 4.30 16.98 8.83
N ASP A 371 4.68 16.49 10.02
CA ASP A 371 5.64 15.40 10.14
C ASP A 371 5.35 14.41 11.28
N GLN A 372 6.28 13.48 11.53
CA GLN A 372 6.12 12.41 12.52
C GLN A 372 6.19 12.93 13.96
N ASP A 373 6.97 13.96 14.22
CA ASP A 373 7.11 14.53 15.57
C ASP A 373 5.78 15.20 16.01
N ASP A 374 5.04 15.76 15.05
CA ASP A 374 3.69 16.32 15.28
C ASP A 374 2.70 15.26 15.75
N ILE A 375 2.77 14.05 15.17
CA ILE A 375 1.85 12.96 15.52
C ILE A 375 1.95 12.67 17.02
N GLU A 376 3.16 12.43 17.54
CA GLU A 376 3.36 12.08 18.95
C GLU A 376 2.84 13.19 19.90
N PHE A 377 3.05 14.45 19.51
CA PHE A 377 2.54 15.59 20.26
C PHE A 377 1.01 15.63 20.28
N TYR A 378 0.35 15.59 19.13
CA TYR A 378 -1.12 15.67 19.06
C TYR A 378 -1.80 14.44 19.66
N GLU A 379 -1.23 13.26 19.54
CA GLU A 379 -1.73 12.05 20.22
C GLU A 379 -1.64 12.20 21.74
N THR A 380 -0.54 12.76 22.25
CA THR A 380 -0.39 13.03 23.69
C THR A 380 -1.45 14.02 24.17
N VAL A 381 -1.68 15.10 23.43
CA VAL A 381 -2.72 16.10 23.75
C VAL A 381 -4.11 15.48 23.72
N ARG A 382 -4.44 14.70 22.66
CA ARG A 382 -5.71 13.96 22.55
C ARG A 382 -5.95 13.09 23.77
N ASP A 383 -4.99 12.27 24.15
CA ASP A 383 -5.11 11.31 25.24
C ASP A 383 -5.34 12.03 26.59
N ILE A 384 -4.65 13.15 26.83
CA ILE A 384 -4.87 13.97 28.03
C ILE A 384 -6.29 14.54 28.05
N LEU A 385 -6.78 15.07 26.91
CA LEU A 385 -8.11 15.66 26.83
C LEU A 385 -9.23 14.62 26.95
N MET A 386 -9.00 13.38 26.50
CA MET A 386 -9.93 12.27 26.69
C MET A 386 -10.01 11.83 28.14
N ASP A 387 -8.89 11.80 28.85
CA ASP A 387 -8.84 11.44 30.28
C ASP A 387 -9.57 12.48 31.19
N HIS A 388 -9.70 13.73 30.76
CA HIS A 388 -10.39 14.75 31.54
C HIS A 388 -11.89 14.49 31.69
N GLY A 389 -12.50 13.82 30.71
CA GLY A 389 -13.92 13.45 30.69
C GLY A 389 -14.90 14.63 30.53
N PRO A 390 -15.98 14.47 29.76
CA PRO A 390 -16.90 15.59 29.45
C PRO A 390 -17.67 16.14 30.65
N SER A 391 -17.71 15.42 31.75
CA SER A 391 -18.37 15.86 32.99
C SER A 391 -17.53 16.86 33.82
N ARG A 392 -16.23 16.98 33.53
CA ARG A 392 -15.28 17.85 34.24
C ARG A 392 -14.80 19.03 33.42
N ASP A 393 -14.81 18.86 32.09
CA ASP A 393 -14.36 19.89 31.15
C ASP A 393 -15.29 19.88 29.91
N PRO A 394 -16.04 20.95 29.64
CA PRO A 394 -16.89 21.02 28.44
C PRO A 394 -16.14 20.91 27.13
N LYS A 395 -14.81 21.06 27.13
CA LYS A 395 -13.90 20.94 25.97
C LYS A 395 -13.17 19.62 25.94
N ALA A 396 -13.41 18.71 26.87
CA ALA A 396 -12.85 17.38 26.84
C ALA A 396 -13.31 16.63 25.59
N LEU A 397 -12.37 15.93 24.96
CA LEU A 397 -12.67 15.12 23.79
C LEU A 397 -13.54 13.91 24.17
N ARG A 398 -14.45 13.55 23.30
CA ARG A 398 -15.28 12.37 23.45
C ARG A 398 -14.54 11.14 22.91
N PRO A 399 -14.85 9.92 23.40
CA PRO A 399 -14.29 8.70 22.82
C PRO A 399 -14.65 8.50 21.33
N SER A 400 -15.80 9.05 20.91
CA SER A 400 -16.28 8.97 19.53
C SER A 400 -16.92 10.31 19.11
N PRO A 401 -16.62 10.82 17.90
CA PRO A 401 -15.62 10.31 16.93
C PRO A 401 -14.18 10.41 17.46
N SER A 402 -13.36 9.41 17.19
CA SER A 402 -11.95 9.44 17.57
C SER A 402 -11.15 10.35 16.64
N LEU A 403 -10.06 10.94 17.14
CA LEU A 403 -9.09 11.67 16.32
C LEU A 403 -7.87 10.79 16.07
N ALA A 404 -7.47 10.65 14.81
CA ALA A 404 -6.25 9.97 14.39
C ALA A 404 -5.36 10.95 13.62
N PHE A 405 -4.05 10.90 13.85
CA PHE A 405 -3.10 11.82 13.23
C PHE A 405 -2.23 11.11 12.21
N ILE A 406 -1.96 11.74 11.06
CA ILE A 406 -1.22 11.17 9.94
C ILE A 406 -0.22 12.22 9.45
N ALA A 407 1.07 11.87 9.32
CA ALA A 407 2.07 12.76 8.75
C ALA A 407 1.89 12.94 7.24
N ALA A 408 2.00 14.17 6.76
CA ALA A 408 1.99 14.50 5.34
C ALA A 408 3.31 14.15 4.65
N SER A 409 4.43 14.15 5.38
CA SER A 409 5.76 13.79 4.88
C SER A 409 6.25 12.50 5.53
N ILE A 410 6.70 11.54 4.72
CA ILE A 410 7.39 10.32 5.16
C ILE A 410 8.82 10.41 4.61
N GLY A 411 9.82 10.55 5.47
CA GLY A 411 11.23 10.55 5.07
C GLY A 411 12.18 10.98 6.18
N GLU A 412 13.38 10.42 6.19
CA GLU A 412 14.45 10.83 7.09
C GLU A 412 14.85 12.29 6.88
N LYS A 413 15.27 12.97 7.96
CA LYS A 413 15.63 14.41 8.04
C LYS A 413 16.62 14.92 6.97
N ALA A 414 17.30 14.04 6.23
CA ALA A 414 18.29 14.38 5.21
C ALA A 414 17.72 14.70 3.80
N THR A 415 16.45 14.40 3.55
CA THR A 415 15.80 14.59 2.23
C THR A 415 14.53 15.44 2.29
N LYS A 416 14.41 16.36 3.27
CA LYS A 416 13.27 17.29 3.34
C LYS A 416 13.20 18.14 2.08
N VAL A 417 12.29 17.80 1.18
CA VAL A 417 11.78 18.76 0.20
C VAL A 417 11.01 19.82 0.98
N ALA A 418 11.49 21.05 0.94
CA ALA A 418 10.90 22.20 1.65
C ALA A 418 9.40 22.30 1.36
N GLY A 419 8.56 22.41 2.42
CA GLY A 419 7.17 22.82 2.26
C GLY A 419 6.10 22.07 3.03
N GLY A 420 6.28 21.79 4.35
CA GLY A 420 5.26 21.14 5.20
C GLY A 420 3.89 21.82 5.10
N CYS A 421 3.81 23.13 5.28
CA CYS A 421 2.58 23.93 5.22
C CYS A 421 1.88 23.92 3.84
N THR A 422 2.57 23.59 2.75
CA THR A 422 1.97 23.47 1.40
C THR A 422 1.55 22.03 1.06
N VAL A 423 2.10 21.02 1.73
CA VAL A 423 1.82 19.60 1.46
C VAL A 423 0.52 19.17 2.13
N VAL A 424 0.29 19.59 3.38
CA VAL A 424 -0.95 19.26 4.13
C VAL A 424 -2.22 19.70 3.38
N PRO A 425 -2.37 20.97 2.93
CA PRO A 425 -3.55 21.38 2.16
C PRO A 425 -3.73 20.61 0.85
N LYS A 426 -2.64 20.33 0.13
CA LYS A 426 -2.69 19.55 -1.12
C LYS A 426 -3.13 18.12 -0.88
N LEU A 427 -2.69 17.52 0.23
CA LEU A 427 -3.08 16.16 0.59
C LEU A 427 -4.56 16.12 0.98
N VAL A 428 -5.02 17.05 1.83
CA VAL A 428 -6.44 17.16 2.23
C VAL A 428 -7.34 17.39 1.02
N ALA A 429 -6.91 18.22 0.05
CA ALA A 429 -7.67 18.47 -1.17
C ALA A 429 -7.80 17.24 -2.08
N LYS A 430 -6.82 16.32 -2.09
CA LYS A 430 -6.93 15.06 -2.85
C LYS A 430 -8.05 14.14 -2.36
N PHE A 431 -8.45 14.27 -1.09
CA PHE A 431 -9.53 13.51 -0.48
C PHE A 431 -10.85 14.30 -0.46
N ASP A 432 -11.01 15.25 -1.36
CA ASP A 432 -12.22 16.09 -1.47
C ASP A 432 -13.35 15.37 -2.25
N THR A 433 -13.56 14.10 -1.93
CA THR A 433 -14.72 13.33 -2.39
C THR A 433 -15.80 13.38 -1.32
N ASP A 434 -17.07 13.49 -1.70
CA ASP A 434 -18.22 13.68 -0.80
C ASP A 434 -18.24 12.71 0.40
N ALA A 435 -17.75 11.48 0.22
CA ALA A 435 -17.72 10.46 1.27
C ALA A 435 -16.62 10.68 2.32
N LEU A 436 -15.48 11.33 1.98
CA LEU A 436 -14.32 11.50 2.83
C LEU A 436 -14.12 12.94 3.31
N ALA A 437 -14.76 13.91 2.67
CA ALA A 437 -14.63 15.33 2.98
C ALA A 437 -14.96 15.66 4.43
N ALA A 438 -15.92 14.96 5.04
CA ALA A 438 -16.30 15.13 6.44
C ALA A 438 -15.38 14.42 7.45
N THR A 439 -14.39 13.64 7.00
CA THR A 439 -13.55 12.82 7.87
C THR A 439 -12.08 13.19 7.88
N ILE A 440 -11.59 13.98 6.90
CA ILE A 440 -10.17 14.33 6.76
C ILE A 440 -9.99 15.84 6.92
N PHE A 441 -9.13 16.22 7.86
CA PHE A 441 -8.78 17.59 8.21
C PHE A 441 -7.27 17.78 8.16
N GLY A 442 -6.80 19.01 8.01
CA GLY A 442 -5.38 19.34 8.13
C GLY A 442 -5.15 20.25 9.34
N ILE A 443 -4.06 20.01 10.05
CA ILE A 443 -3.55 20.91 11.08
C ILE A 443 -2.18 21.39 10.61
N ILE A 444 -1.99 22.68 10.54
CA ILE A 444 -0.74 23.31 10.13
C ILE A 444 -0.31 24.37 11.14
N ASP A 445 0.97 24.63 11.16
CA ASP A 445 1.57 25.68 11.95
C ASP A 445 1.08 27.07 11.50
N ARG A 446 1.02 28.02 12.43
CA ARG A 446 0.61 29.39 12.09
C ARG A 446 1.66 30.08 11.24
N ASP A 447 2.94 29.78 11.47
CA ASP A 447 4.05 30.52 10.86
C ASP A 447 3.83 32.06 10.89
N ALA A 448 4.23 32.77 9.84
CA ALA A 448 4.02 34.22 9.76
C ALA A 448 2.66 34.61 9.16
N SER A 449 1.97 33.74 8.40
CA SER A 449 0.85 34.17 7.55
C SER A 449 -0.22 33.11 7.26
N ASN A 450 -0.13 31.90 7.82
CA ASN A 450 -1.13 30.86 7.58
C ASN A 450 -2.47 31.22 8.23
N VAL A 451 -3.56 30.98 7.52
CA VAL A 451 -4.94 31.24 7.97
C VAL A 451 -5.78 29.99 7.79
N SER A 452 -6.62 29.70 8.78
CA SER A 452 -7.56 28.57 8.70
C SER A 452 -8.54 28.75 7.54
N SER A 453 -8.72 27.70 6.73
CA SER A 453 -9.61 27.71 5.58
C SER A 453 -10.24 26.34 5.38
N GLY A 454 -11.56 26.27 5.34
CA GLY A 454 -12.29 25.04 5.10
C GLY A 454 -11.95 23.96 6.13
N ARG A 455 -11.28 22.89 5.69
CA ARG A 455 -10.84 21.75 6.51
C ARG A 455 -9.40 21.87 7.03
N ILE A 456 -8.73 22.99 6.73
CA ILE A 456 -7.39 23.28 7.23
C ILE A 456 -7.51 24.19 8.44
N HIS A 457 -6.96 23.73 9.54
CA HIS A 457 -6.95 24.42 10.82
C HIS A 457 -5.52 24.87 11.14
N VAL A 458 -5.39 26.12 11.56
CA VAL A 458 -4.10 26.72 11.96
C VAL A 458 -4.07 26.79 13.48
N ILE A 459 -2.97 26.34 14.07
CA ILE A 459 -2.77 26.42 15.52
C ILE A 459 -2.58 27.87 16.01
N GLY A 460 -2.82 28.11 17.28
CA GLY A 460 -2.77 29.47 17.87
C GLY A 460 -1.36 30.02 18.03
N ARG A 461 -0.34 29.17 18.18
CA ARG A 461 1.06 29.56 18.34
C ARG A 461 1.81 29.46 17.00
N TYR A 462 3.04 30.00 16.93
CA TYR A 462 3.83 30.02 15.70
C TYR A 462 4.00 28.61 15.12
N SER A 463 4.42 27.65 15.93
CA SER A 463 4.55 26.24 15.57
C SER A 463 4.25 25.34 16.78
N PHE A 464 4.17 24.02 16.57
CA PHE A 464 3.87 23.09 17.67
C PHE A 464 4.96 23.07 18.74
N GLU A 465 6.23 23.33 18.39
CA GLU A 465 7.32 23.43 19.36
C GLU A 465 7.07 24.53 20.38
N ASN A 466 6.33 25.57 20.03
CA ASN A 466 5.98 26.63 21.00
C ASN A 466 5.09 26.13 22.15
N TYR A 467 4.32 25.05 21.93
CA TYR A 467 3.60 24.38 23.02
C TYR A 467 4.52 23.54 23.88
N LEU A 468 5.54 22.91 23.28
CA LEU A 468 6.54 22.14 24.01
C LEU A 468 7.46 23.04 24.83
N LEU A 469 7.77 24.22 24.32
CA LEU A 469 8.63 25.23 24.98
C LEU A 469 7.85 26.21 25.86
N ASP A 470 6.58 25.88 26.15
CA ASP A 470 5.81 26.61 27.15
C ASP A 470 6.55 26.60 28.50
N PRO A 471 6.71 27.76 29.20
CA PRO A 471 7.44 27.80 30.46
C PRO A 471 6.95 26.80 31.52
N LEU A 472 5.66 26.45 31.53
CA LEU A 472 5.10 25.47 32.46
C LEU A 472 5.51 24.04 32.09
N VAL A 473 5.63 23.73 30.79
CA VAL A 473 6.13 22.42 30.29
C VAL A 473 7.63 22.31 30.59
N LEU A 474 8.40 23.37 30.34
CA LEU A 474 9.81 23.40 30.67
C LEU A 474 10.04 23.21 32.18
N PHE A 475 9.23 23.83 33.02
CA PHE A 475 9.31 23.64 34.47
C PHE A 475 8.99 22.20 34.88
N ALA A 476 7.99 21.56 34.25
CA ALA A 476 7.66 20.16 34.49
C ALA A 476 8.83 19.23 34.11
N LEU A 477 9.49 19.49 32.98
CA LEU A 477 10.69 18.75 32.57
C LEU A 477 11.83 18.92 33.60
N LEU A 478 12.05 20.14 34.05
CA LEU A 478 13.11 20.43 35.03
C LEU A 478 12.81 19.84 36.42
N LEU A 479 11.56 19.68 36.80
CA LEU A 479 11.15 18.96 38.01
C LEU A 479 11.56 17.49 37.90
N GLU A 480 11.26 16.83 36.79
CA GLU A 480 11.65 15.44 36.53
C GLU A 480 13.17 15.24 36.65
N GLU A 481 13.94 16.21 36.15
CA GLU A 481 15.42 16.17 36.20
C GLU A 481 16.03 16.62 37.53
N ASN A 482 15.22 16.97 38.53
CA ASN A 482 15.67 17.59 39.78
C ASN A 482 16.50 18.89 39.57
N GLN A 483 16.21 19.63 38.49
CA GLN A 483 16.88 20.87 38.10
C GLN A 483 15.94 22.10 38.10
N ALA A 484 14.71 21.92 38.57
CA ALA A 484 13.77 22.99 38.60
C ALA A 484 14.28 24.14 39.49
N PRO A 485 14.21 25.40 39.03
CA PRO A 485 14.56 26.54 39.86
C PRO A 485 13.55 26.67 41.02
N PRO A 486 13.99 27.11 42.20
CA PRO A 486 13.07 27.36 43.29
C PRO A 486 12.12 28.50 42.89
N VAL A 487 10.81 28.29 43.09
CA VAL A 487 9.76 29.27 42.81
C VAL A 487 9.04 29.59 44.12
N PRO A 488 9.02 30.86 44.57
CA PRO A 488 8.32 31.23 45.79
C PRO A 488 6.84 30.84 45.76
N GLY A 489 6.36 30.20 46.81
CA GLY A 489 4.97 29.78 46.93
C GLY A 489 4.57 28.51 46.20
N VAL A 490 5.48 27.90 45.39
CA VAL A 490 5.24 26.62 44.69
C VAL A 490 6.01 25.53 45.40
N ASN A 491 5.30 24.49 45.82
CA ASN A 491 5.88 23.33 46.53
C ASN A 491 5.54 22.03 45.82
N ILE A 492 6.10 21.84 44.61
CA ILE A 492 5.92 20.65 43.79
C ILE A 492 7.30 19.98 43.63
N SER A 493 7.39 18.72 43.99
CA SER A 493 8.63 17.93 43.89
C SER A 493 8.62 17.03 42.66
N ALA A 494 9.78 16.54 42.24
CA ALA A 494 9.94 15.55 41.20
C ALA A 494 9.02 14.33 41.41
N GLY A 495 8.41 13.85 40.34
CA GLY A 495 7.39 12.77 40.36
C GLY A 495 5.95 13.25 40.58
N ASN A 496 5.76 14.52 40.98
CA ASN A 496 4.46 15.12 41.23
C ASN A 496 4.11 16.20 40.20
N GLU A 497 4.67 16.18 38.99
CA GLU A 497 4.46 17.15 37.92
C GLU A 497 2.98 17.33 37.58
N HIS A 498 2.17 16.29 37.78
CA HIS A 498 0.72 16.30 37.54
C HIS A 498 -0.03 17.27 38.49
N LEU A 499 0.57 17.70 39.60
CA LEU A 499 -0.02 18.68 40.51
C LEU A 499 0.01 20.10 39.93
N LEU A 500 0.86 20.39 38.94
CA LEU A 500 0.88 21.69 38.26
C LEU A 500 -0.49 22.08 37.72
N ARG A 501 -1.29 21.14 37.25
CA ARG A 501 -2.65 21.40 36.74
C ARG A 501 -3.63 21.89 37.81
N PHE A 502 -3.30 21.73 39.11
CA PHE A 502 -4.12 22.16 40.22
C PHE A 502 -3.50 23.37 40.98
N GLU A 503 -2.33 23.82 40.48
CA GLU A 503 -1.67 24.99 41.09
C GLU A 503 -2.48 26.27 40.85
N SER A 504 -2.34 27.19 41.75
CA SER A 504 -3.00 28.50 41.66
C SER A 504 -2.49 29.32 40.47
N GLU A 505 -3.30 30.24 39.95
CA GLU A 505 -2.86 31.18 38.89
C GLU A 505 -1.61 31.96 39.34
N THR A 506 -1.51 32.33 40.60
CA THR A 506 -0.37 33.06 41.16
C THR A 506 0.89 32.16 41.16
N GLY A 507 0.75 30.89 41.53
CA GLY A 507 1.86 29.95 41.52
C GLY A 507 2.34 29.64 40.10
N LEU A 508 1.39 29.41 39.15
CA LEU A 508 1.72 29.22 37.73
C LEU A 508 2.39 30.45 37.12
N GLN A 509 1.92 31.67 37.48
CA GLN A 509 2.55 32.92 37.04
C GLN A 509 3.99 33.04 37.54
N ALA A 510 4.23 32.74 38.82
CA ALA A 510 5.59 32.76 39.38
C ALA A 510 6.53 31.77 38.66
N ILE A 511 6.04 30.60 38.25
CA ILE A 511 6.80 29.65 37.45
C ILE A 511 7.14 30.27 36.08
N VAL A 512 6.16 30.84 35.39
CA VAL A 512 6.37 31.48 34.08
C VAL A 512 7.40 32.58 34.17
N ASP A 513 7.33 33.42 35.20
CA ASP A 513 8.26 34.53 35.40
C ASP A 513 9.70 34.03 35.59
N VAL A 514 9.90 33.03 36.45
CA VAL A 514 11.25 32.47 36.73
C VAL A 514 11.85 31.79 35.53
N VAL A 515 11.06 30.97 34.81
CA VAL A 515 11.55 30.24 33.61
C VAL A 515 11.84 31.23 32.47
N SER A 516 10.95 32.19 32.25
CA SER A 516 11.12 33.22 31.22
C SER A 516 12.33 34.11 31.48
N ALA A 517 12.58 34.48 32.72
CA ALA A 517 13.78 35.24 33.08
C ALA A 517 15.08 34.51 32.75
N LYS A 518 15.15 33.18 32.97
CA LYS A 518 16.30 32.36 32.57
C LYS A 518 16.49 32.31 31.05
N MET A 519 15.41 32.16 30.26
CA MET A 519 15.46 32.18 28.80
C MET A 519 15.97 33.56 28.30
N THR A 520 15.44 34.63 28.83
CA THR A 520 15.80 36.00 28.48
C THR A 520 17.26 36.33 28.86
N ALA A 521 17.78 35.75 29.94
CA ALA A 521 19.19 35.91 30.32
C ALA A 521 20.16 35.31 29.31
N ILE A 522 19.75 34.26 28.59
CA ILE A 522 20.52 33.64 27.49
C ILE A 522 20.43 34.48 26.21
N ASN A 523 19.23 34.95 25.89
CA ASN A 523 19.01 35.76 24.70
C ASN A 523 18.13 36.98 25.02
N SER A 524 18.76 38.15 25.15
CA SER A 524 18.10 39.40 25.46
C SER A 524 17.11 39.89 24.39
N SER A 525 17.12 39.31 23.18
CA SER A 525 16.09 39.61 22.17
C SER A 525 14.72 39.00 22.50
N LEU A 526 14.66 38.05 23.42
CA LEU A 526 13.45 37.47 23.97
C LEU A 526 12.86 38.43 25.02
N GLN A 527 12.19 39.50 24.58
CA GLN A 527 11.59 40.42 25.51
C GLN A 527 10.37 39.80 26.22
N VAL A 528 10.24 40.08 27.51
CA VAL A 528 9.11 39.58 28.31
C VAL A 528 7.81 40.33 27.95
N VAL A 529 7.90 41.55 27.45
CA VAL A 529 6.79 42.39 27.05
C VAL A 529 6.77 42.56 25.52
N PRO A 530 5.60 42.49 24.86
CA PRO A 530 4.26 42.33 25.42
C PRO A 530 3.96 40.93 25.95
N THR A 531 3.07 40.82 26.94
CA THR A 531 2.54 39.56 27.44
C THR A 531 1.20 39.22 26.79
N THR A 532 0.89 37.95 26.74
CA THR A 532 -0.41 37.43 26.26
C THR A 532 -1.01 36.53 27.33
N VAL A 533 -2.30 36.66 27.60
CA VAL A 533 -3.01 35.76 28.52
C VAL A 533 -3.27 34.45 27.82
N VAL A 534 -2.76 33.36 28.37
CA VAL A 534 -3.06 31.99 27.97
C VAL A 534 -3.97 31.36 29.02
N ARG A 535 -5.12 30.87 28.57
CA ARG A 535 -6.02 30.10 29.41
C ARG A 535 -5.77 28.61 29.22
N TYR A 536 -5.66 27.90 30.34
CA TYR A 536 -5.51 26.44 30.33
C TYR A 536 -6.84 25.72 30.62
N THR A 537 -6.93 24.44 30.24
CA THR A 537 -8.17 23.65 30.32
C THR A 537 -8.75 23.50 31.72
N GLN A 538 -7.94 23.72 32.78
CA GLN A 538 -8.43 23.75 34.18
C GLN A 538 -8.97 25.11 34.62
N GLY A 539 -9.01 26.09 33.71
CA GLY A 539 -9.57 27.41 33.94
C GLY A 539 -8.58 28.49 34.38
N GLN A 540 -7.30 28.15 34.61
CA GLN A 540 -6.27 29.12 35.01
C GLN A 540 -5.92 30.06 33.85
N ASN A 541 -5.74 31.34 34.16
CA ASN A 541 -5.26 32.37 33.24
C ASN A 541 -3.87 32.81 33.67
N VAL A 542 -2.90 32.65 32.75
CA VAL A 542 -1.50 32.97 33.01
C VAL A 542 -0.98 33.89 31.91
N GLN A 543 -0.27 34.94 32.30
CA GLN A 543 0.38 35.84 31.36
C GLN A 543 1.71 35.27 30.93
N VAL A 544 1.83 34.95 29.65
CA VAL A 544 3.07 34.43 29.05
C VAL A 544 3.73 35.50 28.19
N PRO A 545 5.07 35.54 28.09
CA PRO A 545 5.76 36.44 27.18
C PRO A 545 5.35 36.20 25.71
N GLY A 546 5.26 37.28 24.93
CA GLY A 546 4.85 37.22 23.52
C GLY A 546 5.69 36.30 22.65
N TRP A 547 6.94 36.04 23.03
CA TRP A 547 7.80 35.10 22.31
C TRP A 547 7.30 33.65 22.42
N VAL A 548 6.61 33.25 23.48
CA VAL A 548 6.00 31.91 23.60
C VAL A 548 5.00 31.65 22.49
N ILE A 549 4.32 32.69 22.03
CA ILE A 549 3.25 32.62 21.03
C ILE A 549 3.78 32.89 19.62
N ASN A 550 4.68 33.86 19.45
CA ASN A 550 4.97 34.47 18.16
C ASN A 550 6.38 34.20 17.63
N HIS A 551 7.29 33.71 18.44
CA HIS A 551 8.65 33.44 18.01
C HIS A 551 8.72 32.06 17.33
N ARG A 552 9.60 31.92 16.34
CA ARG A 552 9.80 30.65 15.64
C ARG A 552 10.28 29.58 16.62
N GLY A 553 9.52 28.48 16.79
CA GLY A 553 9.79 27.44 17.79
C GLY A 553 11.15 26.75 17.60
N HIS A 554 11.55 26.53 16.35
CA HIS A 554 12.85 25.96 16.01
C HIS A 554 14.05 26.83 16.51
N ASP A 555 13.90 28.16 16.56
CA ASP A 555 14.94 29.07 17.05
C ASP A 555 14.91 29.20 18.59
N LEU A 556 13.79 28.88 19.23
CA LEU A 556 13.65 28.86 20.69
C LEU A 556 14.31 27.64 21.34
N LEU A 557 14.30 26.49 20.66
CA LEU A 557 14.81 25.23 21.21
C LEU A 557 16.29 25.32 21.62
N PRO A 558 17.22 25.85 20.80
CA PRO A 558 18.61 26.04 21.21
C PRO A 558 18.79 26.96 22.43
N ILE A 559 17.94 27.99 22.54
CA ILE A 559 17.97 28.93 23.68
C ILE A 559 17.54 28.19 24.97
N ALA A 560 16.47 27.40 24.89
CA ALA A 560 16.02 26.59 26.01
C ALA A 560 17.06 25.53 26.41
N GLN A 561 17.71 24.90 25.43
CA GLN A 561 18.83 23.98 25.69
C GLN A 561 19.98 24.65 26.43
N GLN A 562 20.37 25.84 26.00
CA GLN A 562 21.43 26.60 26.66
C GLN A 562 21.03 27.06 28.07
N ALA A 563 19.77 27.42 28.29
CA ALA A 563 19.26 27.85 29.58
C ALA A 563 19.13 26.71 30.61
N PHE A 564 18.88 25.47 30.14
CA PHE A 564 18.42 24.36 31.00
C PHE A 564 19.18 23.06 30.78
N GLY A 565 20.51 23.11 30.64
CA GLY A 565 21.39 21.93 30.75
C GLY A 565 21.64 21.16 29.44
N GLY A 566 21.27 21.75 28.29
CA GLY A 566 21.68 21.26 26.98
C GLY A 566 20.71 20.26 26.31
N PRO A 567 21.08 19.77 25.11
CA PRO A 567 20.18 18.95 24.26
C PRO A 567 19.90 17.55 24.84
N LYS A 568 20.68 17.08 25.81
CA LYS A 568 20.40 15.82 26.50
C LYS A 568 19.17 15.93 27.42
N ILE A 569 18.92 17.12 27.96
CA ILE A 569 17.80 17.40 28.87
C ILE A 569 16.63 17.93 28.06
N VAL A 570 16.83 19.05 27.34
CA VAL A 570 15.79 19.71 26.58
C VAL A 570 15.80 19.20 25.11
N ASN A 571 14.87 18.32 24.78
CA ASN A 571 14.65 17.82 23.42
C ASN A 571 13.16 17.46 23.22
N PRO A 572 12.67 17.43 21.98
CA PRO A 572 11.25 17.23 21.71
C PRO A 572 10.64 15.98 22.36
N PRO A 573 11.23 14.77 22.30
CA PRO A 573 10.64 13.59 22.94
C PRO A 573 10.48 13.73 24.46
N ARG A 574 11.44 14.39 25.14
CA ARG A 574 11.35 14.60 26.59
C ARG A 574 10.34 15.69 26.95
N LEU A 575 10.23 16.72 26.14
CA LEU A 575 9.21 17.77 26.29
C LEU A 575 7.81 17.20 26.09
N ILE A 576 7.56 16.35 25.09
CA ILE A 576 6.28 15.65 24.89
C ILE A 576 5.94 14.82 26.15
N LYS A 577 6.91 14.13 26.71
CA LYS A 577 6.74 13.39 27.95
C LYS A 577 6.40 14.32 29.14
N ALA A 578 7.01 15.51 29.21
CA ALA A 578 6.68 16.51 30.23
C ALA A 578 5.25 17.03 30.08
N VAL A 579 4.76 17.26 28.83
CA VAL A 579 3.35 17.58 28.55
C VAL A 579 2.43 16.50 29.10
N ARG A 580 2.76 15.21 28.84
CA ARG A 580 1.97 14.06 29.34
C ARG A 580 1.91 14.02 30.87
N ARG A 581 2.95 14.45 31.56
CA ARG A 581 3.02 14.49 33.03
C ARG A 581 2.31 15.66 33.64
N CYS A 582 2.58 16.90 33.17
CA CYS A 582 1.95 18.11 33.75
C CYS A 582 0.49 18.24 33.39
N ARG A 583 0.05 17.71 32.24
CA ARG A 583 -1.36 17.71 31.79
C ARG A 583 -1.98 19.12 31.69
N LEU A 584 -1.17 20.13 31.51
CA LEU A 584 -1.62 21.52 31.30
C LEU A 584 -1.71 21.77 29.78
N ILE A 585 -2.91 21.79 29.25
CA ILE A 585 -3.18 22.02 27.84
C ILE A 585 -3.79 23.41 27.66
N PRO A 586 -3.24 24.26 26.79
CA PRO A 586 -3.86 25.53 26.43
C PRO A 586 -5.25 25.33 25.82
N GLU A 587 -6.22 26.12 26.26
CA GLU A 587 -7.62 26.01 25.87
C GLU A 587 -7.84 26.20 24.37
N GLU A 588 -7.00 27.00 23.71
CA GLU A 588 -7.02 27.19 22.25
C GLU A 588 -6.78 25.90 21.50
N LEU A 589 -5.79 25.10 21.95
CA LEU A 589 -5.45 23.80 21.32
C LEU A 589 -6.55 22.76 21.58
N ALA A 590 -7.08 22.71 22.81
CA ALA A 590 -8.20 21.86 23.16
C ALA A 590 -9.45 22.20 22.33
N SER A 591 -9.74 23.50 22.15
CA SER A 591 -10.87 23.98 21.34
C SER A 591 -10.71 23.65 19.86
N LEU A 592 -9.49 23.70 19.31
CA LEU A 592 -9.19 23.30 17.93
C LEU A 592 -9.53 21.83 17.71
N LEU A 593 -9.01 20.94 18.58
CA LEU A 593 -9.26 19.50 18.45
C LEU A 593 -10.76 19.16 18.68
N ALA A 594 -11.42 19.80 19.64
CA ALA A 594 -12.85 19.62 19.87
C ALA A 594 -13.69 20.11 18.67
N THR A 595 -13.28 21.20 18.02
CA THR A 595 -13.91 21.70 16.78
C THR A 595 -13.81 20.70 15.65
N ILE A 596 -12.62 20.12 15.43
CA ILE A 596 -12.44 19.08 14.41
C ILE A 596 -13.30 17.86 14.74
N GLN A 597 -13.31 17.43 16.00
CA GLN A 597 -14.08 16.27 16.44
C GLN A 597 -15.59 16.46 16.24
N SER A 598 -16.12 17.66 16.45
CA SER A 598 -17.55 17.96 16.40
C SER A 598 -18.08 18.23 14.98
N ARG A 599 -17.21 18.48 13.99
CA ARG A 599 -17.68 18.71 12.60
C ARG A 599 -18.37 17.46 12.05
N THR A 600 -19.55 17.64 11.55
CA THR A 600 -20.38 16.61 10.89
C THR A 600 -20.09 16.56 9.40
#